data_0c8e1221bf0f05480762da87f2206432
#
_entry.id   0c8e1221bf0f05480762da87f2206432
#
_cell.length_a   1.000
_cell.length_b   1.000
_cell.length_c   1.000
_cell.angle_alpha   90.00
_cell.angle_beta   90.00
_cell.angle_gamma   90.00
#
_symmetry.space_group_name_H-M   'P 1'
#
loop_
_entity.id
_entity.type
_entity.pdbx_description
1 polymer ?
#
loop_
_entity_poly.entity_id
_entity_poly.type
_entity_poly.pdbx_seq_one_letter_code
_entity_poly.pdbx_strand_id
1 'polypeptide(L)'
;MRRSGTLSKVVAKVLGGGQIDGAANINLIGTDGYPQGGVRWPGSFGSAYLYHLVPRVILFREEHTRRVFVPKVDFISAAGPKDDGVFRPGGPHAMLTGLCLFDFDKARRRFVLKSVHPSHTVDEVRDETGFDFDCDEAVPVTPLPDAATLALMRGRIREEIGETYPNFAAQWHA
;
A
#
# COMPACT_ATOMS: atom_id res chain seq x y z
N MET A 1 18.56 -21.53 -23.78
CA MET A 1 17.52 -21.09 -22.81
C MET A 1 17.84 -19.66 -22.40
N ARG A 2 17.23 -18.65 -23.03
CA ARG A 2 17.46 -17.22 -22.68
C ARG A 2 16.63 -16.91 -21.42
N ARG A 3 17.29 -16.61 -20.32
CA ARG A 3 16.64 -16.12 -19.11
C ARG A 3 15.93 -14.81 -19.46
N SER A 4 14.63 -14.71 -19.16
CA SER A 4 13.88 -13.45 -19.28
C SER A 4 14.39 -12.47 -18.22
N GLY A 5 15.40 -11.69 -18.61
CA GLY A 5 16.20 -10.87 -17.69
C GLY A 5 15.56 -9.58 -17.21
N THR A 6 14.26 -9.34 -17.45
CA THR A 6 13.68 -8.02 -17.19
C THR A 6 13.04 -7.92 -15.79
N LEU A 7 12.43 -8.98 -15.28
CA LEU A 7 11.81 -8.96 -13.94
C LEU A 7 12.80 -9.11 -12.79
N SER A 8 13.96 -9.71 -13.03
CA SER A 8 15.01 -9.85 -12.00
C SER A 8 15.67 -8.52 -11.60
N LYS A 9 15.41 -7.43 -12.34
CA LYS A 9 15.91 -6.07 -12.03
C LYS A 9 14.94 -5.21 -11.24
N VAL A 10 13.68 -5.62 -11.10
CA VAL A 10 12.68 -4.87 -10.31
C VAL A 10 12.85 -5.26 -8.85
N VAL A 11 13.41 -4.37 -8.05
CA VAL A 11 13.70 -4.59 -6.62
C VAL A 11 12.52 -4.17 -5.75
N ALA A 12 11.76 -3.17 -6.18
CA ALA A 12 10.58 -2.66 -5.46
C ALA A 12 9.45 -2.27 -6.42
N LYS A 13 8.21 -2.33 -5.94
CA LYS A 13 7.01 -1.94 -6.68
C LYS A 13 5.99 -1.34 -5.71
N VAL A 14 5.24 -0.33 -6.19
CA VAL A 14 4.07 0.21 -5.48
C VAL A 14 2.82 -0.42 -6.07
N LEU A 15 1.94 -0.93 -5.23
CA LEU A 15 0.64 -1.49 -5.59
C LEU A 15 -0.45 -0.86 -4.71
N GLY A 16 -1.57 -0.48 -5.34
CA GLY A 16 -2.77 -0.06 -4.63
C GLY A 16 -3.78 -1.20 -4.44
N GLY A 17 -4.81 -0.96 -3.63
CA GLY A 17 -5.95 -1.84 -3.42
C GLY A 17 -7.24 -1.05 -3.23
N GLY A 18 -8.38 -1.61 -3.63
CA GLY A 18 -9.69 -1.09 -3.24
C GLY A 18 -10.04 -1.50 -1.81
N GLN A 19 -9.64 -2.72 -1.41
CA GLN A 19 -9.61 -3.18 -0.02
C GLN A 19 -8.28 -3.89 0.26
N ILE A 20 -7.81 -3.78 1.51
CA ILE A 20 -6.63 -4.46 2.04
C ILE A 20 -6.98 -5.00 3.43
N ASP A 21 -6.60 -6.25 3.76
CA ASP A 21 -6.78 -6.81 5.08
C ASP A 21 -5.47 -7.01 5.86
N GLY A 22 -5.57 -7.39 7.14
CA GLY A 22 -4.45 -7.56 8.05
C GLY A 22 -3.44 -8.64 7.64
N ALA A 23 -3.82 -9.59 6.78
CA ALA A 23 -2.93 -10.57 6.15
C ALA A 23 -2.27 -10.05 4.86
N ALA A 24 -2.46 -8.77 4.56
CA ALA A 24 -2.01 -8.10 3.34
C ALA A 24 -2.57 -8.71 2.05
N ASN A 25 -3.79 -9.29 2.10
CA ASN A 25 -4.52 -9.60 0.89
C ASN A 25 -5.04 -8.30 0.26
N ILE A 26 -5.04 -8.25 -1.07
CA ILE A 26 -5.49 -7.09 -1.85
C ILE A 26 -6.74 -7.48 -2.64
N ASN A 27 -7.75 -6.62 -2.62
CA ASN A 27 -8.91 -6.70 -3.49
C ASN A 27 -8.94 -5.53 -4.48
N LEU A 28 -8.94 -5.85 -5.77
CA LEU A 28 -9.08 -4.92 -6.90
C LEU A 28 -10.24 -5.31 -7.81
N ILE A 29 -11.14 -6.18 -7.35
CA ILE A 29 -12.25 -6.73 -8.15
C ILE A 29 -13.58 -6.06 -7.83
N GLY A 30 -13.91 -5.91 -6.55
CA GLY A 30 -15.19 -5.33 -6.14
C GLY A 30 -15.60 -5.72 -4.72
N THR A 31 -16.73 -5.20 -4.27
CA THR A 31 -17.31 -5.45 -2.94
C THR A 31 -18.57 -6.29 -3.02
N ASP A 32 -19.02 -6.79 -1.85
CA ASP A 32 -20.30 -7.48 -1.65
C ASP A 32 -20.43 -8.81 -2.42
N GLY A 33 -19.32 -9.52 -2.55
CA GLY A 33 -19.25 -10.84 -3.16
C GLY A 33 -19.08 -10.84 -4.68
N TYR A 34 -18.48 -11.92 -5.19
CA TYR A 34 -18.22 -12.15 -6.61
C TYR A 34 -19.10 -13.31 -7.09
N PRO A 35 -19.71 -13.24 -8.32
CA PRO A 35 -19.59 -12.21 -9.35
C PRO A 35 -20.63 -11.07 -9.27
N GLN A 36 -21.62 -11.13 -8.40
CA GLN A 36 -22.79 -10.24 -8.37
C GLN A 36 -22.65 -9.07 -7.38
N GLY A 37 -21.47 -8.77 -6.92
CA GLY A 37 -21.22 -7.73 -5.92
C GLY A 37 -21.70 -6.32 -6.30
N GLY A 38 -21.81 -5.43 -5.30
CA GLY A 38 -22.35 -4.08 -5.44
C GLY A 38 -21.44 -3.17 -6.25
N VAL A 39 -20.16 -3.06 -5.88
CA VAL A 39 -19.18 -2.23 -6.59
C VAL A 39 -18.23 -3.10 -7.39
N ARG A 40 -18.02 -2.74 -8.66
CA ARG A 40 -17.03 -3.37 -9.55
C ARG A 40 -15.91 -2.40 -9.88
N TRP A 41 -14.68 -2.84 -9.67
CA TRP A 41 -13.48 -2.15 -10.11
C TRP A 41 -12.94 -2.76 -11.41
N PRO A 42 -12.05 -2.05 -12.13
CA PRO A 42 -11.55 -2.51 -13.44
C PRO A 42 -10.72 -3.80 -13.39
N GLY A 43 -10.41 -4.30 -12.19
CA GLY A 43 -9.72 -5.57 -12.00
C GLY A 43 -8.25 -5.42 -11.61
N SER A 44 -7.57 -6.56 -11.50
CA SER A 44 -6.25 -6.64 -10.89
C SER A 44 -5.09 -6.63 -11.89
N PHE A 45 -5.36 -6.80 -13.19
CA PHE A 45 -4.34 -6.92 -14.25
C PHE A 45 -3.22 -7.89 -13.84
N GLY A 46 -1.96 -7.42 -13.83
CA GLY A 46 -0.80 -8.18 -13.41
C GLY A 46 -0.44 -8.06 -11.93
N SER A 47 -1.29 -7.47 -11.08
CA SER A 47 -0.93 -7.17 -9.68
C SER A 47 -0.61 -8.42 -8.87
N ALA A 48 -1.36 -9.52 -9.00
CA ALA A 48 -1.08 -10.77 -8.31
C ALA A 48 0.30 -11.34 -8.66
N TYR A 49 0.64 -11.33 -9.94
CA TYR A 49 1.93 -11.79 -10.43
C TYR A 49 3.08 -10.93 -9.89
N LEU A 50 2.95 -9.60 -9.98
CA LEU A 50 3.94 -8.67 -9.46
C LEU A 50 4.08 -8.77 -7.93
N TYR A 51 2.97 -8.97 -7.23
CA TYR A 51 2.95 -9.11 -5.77
C TYR A 51 3.75 -10.32 -5.28
N HIS A 52 3.72 -11.42 -6.04
CA HIS A 52 4.45 -12.64 -5.67
C HIS A 52 5.92 -12.65 -6.11
N LEU A 53 6.29 -11.90 -7.15
CA LEU A 53 7.63 -11.95 -7.72
C LEU A 53 8.54 -10.81 -7.28
N VAL A 54 8.00 -9.63 -7.03
CA VAL A 54 8.80 -8.46 -6.65
C VAL A 54 9.18 -8.55 -5.16
N PRO A 55 10.48 -8.51 -4.82
CA PRO A 55 10.96 -8.73 -3.45
C PRO A 55 10.39 -7.78 -2.40
N ARG A 56 10.16 -6.51 -2.79
CA ARG A 56 9.62 -5.47 -1.91
C ARG A 56 8.42 -4.80 -2.56
N VAL A 57 7.22 -5.16 -2.11
CA VAL A 57 6.00 -4.48 -2.52
C VAL A 57 5.58 -3.50 -1.44
N ILE A 58 5.49 -2.23 -1.81
CA ILE A 58 4.91 -1.18 -0.98
C ILE A 58 3.44 -1.09 -1.36
N LEU A 59 2.56 -1.37 -0.43
CA LEU A 59 1.13 -1.11 -0.59
C LEU A 59 0.89 0.39 -0.40
N PHE A 60 0.10 0.99 -1.27
CA PHE A 60 -0.22 2.41 -1.19
C PHE A 60 -1.71 2.65 -1.31
N ARG A 61 -2.26 3.39 -0.36
CA ARG A 61 -3.60 3.93 -0.44
C ARG A 61 -3.68 5.23 0.35
N GLU A 62 -3.96 6.34 -0.31
CA GLU A 62 -4.12 7.64 0.34
C GLU A 62 -5.28 7.63 1.34
N GLU A 63 -6.44 7.15 0.91
CA GLU A 63 -7.60 6.99 1.80
C GLU A 63 -7.34 5.92 2.87
N HIS A 64 -7.34 6.34 4.14
CA HIS A 64 -7.20 5.45 5.28
C HIS A 64 -8.53 5.41 6.04
N THR A 65 -9.36 4.42 5.73
CA THR A 65 -10.68 4.22 6.34
C THR A 65 -10.98 2.73 6.49
N ARG A 66 -11.90 2.38 7.39
CA ARG A 66 -12.39 1.00 7.56
C ARG A 66 -13.06 0.43 6.32
N ARG A 67 -13.42 1.25 5.34
CA ARG A 67 -13.91 0.82 4.04
C ARG A 67 -12.79 0.25 3.16
N VAL A 68 -11.59 0.77 3.30
CA VAL A 68 -10.39 0.34 2.57
C VAL A 68 -9.63 -0.73 3.35
N PHE A 69 -9.38 -0.47 4.64
CA PHE A 69 -8.67 -1.39 5.53
C PHE A 69 -9.67 -2.23 6.32
N VAL A 70 -10.07 -3.35 5.71
CA VAL A 70 -11.16 -4.20 6.16
C VAL A 70 -10.66 -5.38 7.00
N PRO A 71 -11.50 -5.96 7.91
CA PRO A 71 -11.12 -7.16 8.65
C PRO A 71 -10.76 -8.33 7.73
N LYS A 72 -11.44 -8.42 6.57
CA LYS A 72 -11.23 -9.42 5.53
C LYS A 72 -11.70 -8.84 4.20
N VAL A 73 -10.88 -8.97 3.16
CA VAL A 73 -11.26 -8.54 1.81
C VAL A 73 -12.39 -9.39 1.24
N ASP A 74 -13.32 -8.78 0.51
CA ASP A 74 -14.46 -9.47 -0.11
C ASP A 74 -14.02 -10.41 -1.24
N PHE A 75 -12.91 -10.12 -1.89
CA PHE A 75 -12.29 -10.96 -2.91
C PHE A 75 -10.76 -10.83 -2.84
N ILE A 76 -10.04 -11.95 -2.92
CA ILE A 76 -8.58 -11.95 -2.95
C ILE A 76 -8.11 -11.90 -4.40
N SER A 77 -7.77 -10.71 -4.90
CA SER A 77 -7.18 -10.52 -6.23
C SER A 77 -5.66 -10.73 -6.22
N ALA A 78 -5.00 -10.43 -5.10
CA ALA A 78 -3.60 -10.75 -4.83
C ALA A 78 -3.46 -11.19 -3.37
N ALA A 79 -3.04 -12.43 -3.16
CA ALA A 79 -2.94 -13.01 -1.83
C ALA A 79 -1.68 -12.55 -1.11
N GLY A 80 -1.80 -12.23 0.18
CA GLY A 80 -0.68 -12.06 1.08
C GLY A 80 0.13 -13.35 1.29
N PRO A 81 1.20 -13.32 2.10
CA PRO A 81 2.05 -14.47 2.35
C PRO A 81 1.29 -15.65 2.99
N LYS A 82 1.52 -16.86 2.51
CA LYS A 82 0.93 -18.12 3.02
C LYS A 82 1.97 -19.21 3.11
N ASP A 83 1.78 -20.13 4.05
CA ASP A 83 2.56 -21.38 4.16
C ASP A 83 1.85 -22.50 3.38
N ASP A 84 1.84 -22.39 2.07
CA ASP A 84 1.21 -23.38 1.18
C ASP A 84 2.23 -24.16 0.34
N GLY A 85 3.52 -24.06 0.68
CA GLY A 85 4.62 -24.72 -0.04
C GLY A 85 4.93 -24.10 -1.40
N VAL A 86 4.25 -23.04 -1.79
CA VAL A 86 4.50 -22.34 -3.06
C VAL A 86 5.59 -21.30 -2.89
N PHE A 87 6.62 -21.38 -3.72
CA PHE A 87 7.70 -20.40 -3.70
C PHE A 87 7.23 -19.03 -4.21
N ARG A 88 7.18 -18.06 -3.30
CA ARG A 88 6.84 -16.65 -3.57
C ARG A 88 7.91 -15.76 -2.98
N PRO A 89 8.93 -15.36 -3.76
CA PRO A 89 10.04 -14.55 -3.27
C PRO A 89 9.65 -13.10 -2.94
N GLY A 90 8.51 -12.65 -3.46
CA GLY A 90 7.99 -11.30 -3.28
C GLY A 90 7.06 -11.13 -2.08
N GLY A 91 6.16 -10.17 -2.22
CA GLY A 91 5.11 -9.86 -1.26
C GLY A 91 5.28 -8.54 -0.52
N PRO A 92 4.38 -8.25 0.42
CA PRO A 92 4.35 -6.98 1.13
C PRO A 92 5.65 -6.74 1.90
N HIS A 93 6.10 -5.50 1.87
CA HIS A 93 7.23 -4.99 2.63
C HIS A 93 6.78 -3.87 3.56
N ALA A 94 5.98 -2.95 3.04
CA ALA A 94 5.45 -1.83 3.78
C ALA A 94 4.07 -1.42 3.23
N MET A 95 3.34 -0.63 3.98
CA MET A 95 2.10 0.01 3.55
C MET A 95 2.12 1.48 3.94
N LEU A 96 2.01 2.35 2.93
CA LEU A 96 1.93 3.80 3.08
C LEU A 96 0.49 4.25 2.86
N THR A 97 -0.03 5.03 3.79
CA THR A 97 -1.39 5.57 3.74
C THR A 97 -1.41 7.09 3.93
N GLY A 98 -2.56 7.72 3.95
CA GLY A 98 -2.68 9.14 4.30
C GLY A 98 -2.43 9.44 5.78
N LEU A 99 -2.50 8.44 6.69
CA LEU A 99 -2.32 8.64 8.12
C LEU A 99 -0.96 8.17 8.64
N CYS A 100 -0.38 7.13 8.04
CA CYS A 100 0.75 6.43 8.64
C CYS A 100 1.57 5.58 7.65
N LEU A 101 2.69 5.09 8.16
CA LEU A 101 3.52 4.05 7.54
C LEU A 101 3.51 2.79 8.39
N PHE A 102 3.20 1.65 7.78
CA PHE A 102 3.38 0.33 8.36
C PHE A 102 4.55 -0.40 7.70
N ASP A 103 5.31 -1.16 8.48
CA ASP A 103 6.12 -2.27 7.99
C ASP A 103 5.24 -3.54 7.96
N PHE A 104 5.62 -4.54 7.15
CA PHE A 104 4.97 -5.85 7.16
C PHE A 104 5.96 -6.93 7.59
N ASP A 105 5.71 -7.52 8.75
CA ASP A 105 6.46 -8.68 9.25
C ASP A 105 5.98 -9.94 8.52
N LYS A 106 6.78 -10.42 7.59
CA LYS A 106 6.46 -11.61 6.78
C LYS A 106 6.42 -12.89 7.61
N ALA A 107 7.22 -13.00 8.66
CA ALA A 107 7.28 -14.18 9.52
C ALA A 107 6.03 -14.28 10.39
N ARG A 108 5.60 -13.16 10.96
CA ARG A 108 4.38 -13.08 11.78
C ARG A 108 3.12 -12.83 10.96
N ARG A 109 3.29 -12.46 9.67
CA ARG A 109 2.20 -12.11 8.74
C ARG A 109 1.30 -11.00 9.27
N ARG A 110 1.92 -9.95 9.83
CA ARG A 110 1.21 -8.82 10.44
C ARG A 110 1.82 -7.50 10.02
N PHE A 111 0.97 -6.49 9.98
CA PHE A 111 1.40 -5.12 9.91
C PHE A 111 1.91 -4.66 11.28
N VAL A 112 2.97 -3.85 11.26
CA VAL A 112 3.56 -3.21 12.43
C VAL A 112 3.57 -1.71 12.15
N LEU A 113 2.92 -0.91 12.98
CA LEU A 113 2.88 0.53 12.82
C LEU A 113 4.28 1.12 13.05
N LYS A 114 4.85 1.71 11.99
CA LYS A 114 6.20 2.24 11.98
C LYS A 114 6.27 3.70 12.39
N SER A 115 5.35 4.51 11.86
CA SER A 115 5.24 5.93 12.19
C SER A 115 3.85 6.45 11.84
N VAL A 116 3.41 7.51 12.50
CA VAL A 116 2.22 8.30 12.13
C VAL A 116 2.64 9.58 11.43
N HIS A 117 1.85 10.03 10.47
CA HIS A 117 2.15 11.28 9.78
C HIS A 117 1.89 12.50 10.68
N PRO A 118 2.54 13.64 10.44
CA PRO A 118 2.27 14.85 11.20
C PRO A 118 0.77 15.17 11.25
N SER A 119 0.31 15.61 12.40
CA SER A 119 -1.11 15.93 12.72
C SER A 119 -2.04 14.73 12.88
N HIS A 120 -1.55 13.50 12.82
CA HIS A 120 -2.31 12.27 13.07
C HIS A 120 -1.84 11.55 14.34
N THR A 121 -2.69 10.66 14.86
CA THR A 121 -2.44 9.92 16.11
C THR A 121 -2.54 8.41 15.91
N VAL A 122 -1.94 7.65 16.84
CA VAL A 122 -2.05 6.17 16.84
C VAL A 122 -3.49 5.73 17.04
N ASP A 123 -4.26 6.45 17.88
CA ASP A 123 -5.66 6.14 18.14
C ASP A 123 -6.51 6.34 16.88
N GLU A 124 -6.29 7.43 16.13
CA GLU A 124 -6.94 7.65 14.84
C GLU A 124 -6.63 6.50 13.84
N VAL A 125 -5.36 6.07 13.75
CA VAL A 125 -4.99 4.92 12.92
C VAL A 125 -5.71 3.65 13.36
N ARG A 126 -5.87 3.40 14.68
CA ARG A 126 -6.62 2.24 15.21
C ARG A 126 -8.11 2.32 14.87
N ASP A 127 -8.70 3.49 15.02
CA ASP A 127 -10.13 3.71 14.77
C ASP A 127 -10.48 3.54 13.29
N GLU A 128 -9.56 3.94 12.38
CA GLU A 128 -9.79 3.88 10.93
C GLU A 128 -9.26 2.57 10.28
N THR A 129 -8.64 1.67 11.05
CA THR A 129 -8.19 0.37 10.57
C THR A 129 -9.15 -0.75 11.00
N GLY A 130 -9.60 -1.56 10.05
CA GLY A 130 -10.53 -2.67 10.29
C GLY A 130 -9.88 -3.98 10.75
N PHE A 131 -8.57 -4.01 10.93
CA PHE A 131 -7.82 -5.19 11.38
C PHE A 131 -6.81 -4.82 12.47
N ASP A 132 -6.39 -5.84 13.24
CA ASP A 132 -5.39 -5.66 14.29
C ASP A 132 -3.98 -5.57 13.70
N PHE A 133 -3.19 -4.67 14.25
CA PHE A 133 -1.77 -4.49 13.93
C PHE A 133 -0.95 -4.32 15.22
N ASP A 134 0.35 -4.58 15.11
CA ASP A 134 1.27 -4.36 16.21
C ASP A 134 1.82 -2.93 16.16
N CYS A 135 2.18 -2.38 17.32
CA CYS A 135 2.91 -1.14 17.43
C CYS A 135 3.78 -1.16 18.70
N ASP A 136 4.87 -0.40 18.67
CA ASP A 136 5.68 -0.13 19.85
C ASP A 136 4.94 0.82 20.83
N GLU A 137 5.36 0.88 22.08
CA GLU A 137 4.79 1.81 23.08
C GLU A 137 4.93 3.27 22.65
N ALA A 138 6.03 3.60 21.96
CA ALA A 138 6.30 4.94 21.44
C ALA A 138 6.43 4.89 19.89
N VAL A 139 5.34 5.19 19.20
CA VAL A 139 5.35 5.30 17.75
C VAL A 139 5.84 6.68 17.33
N PRO A 140 6.91 6.80 16.52
CA PRO A 140 7.43 8.09 16.10
C PRO A 140 6.53 8.77 15.06
N VAL A 141 6.66 10.09 14.96
CA VAL A 141 6.09 10.87 13.85
C VAL A 141 6.96 10.66 12.61
N THR A 142 6.33 10.48 11.45
CA THR A 142 7.02 10.38 10.16
C THR A 142 7.84 11.65 9.91
N PRO A 143 9.16 11.55 9.64
CA PRO A 143 9.99 12.71 9.39
C PRO A 143 9.50 13.52 8.18
N LEU A 144 9.47 14.83 8.32
CA LEU A 144 9.21 15.72 7.19
C LEU A 144 10.39 15.71 6.22
N PRO A 145 10.15 15.94 4.91
CA PRO A 145 11.21 16.14 3.94
C PRO A 145 12.09 17.32 4.32
N ASP A 146 13.38 17.23 4.04
CA ASP A 146 14.28 18.36 4.21
C ASP A 146 14.01 19.51 3.21
N ALA A 147 14.63 20.66 3.43
CA ALA A 147 14.39 21.84 2.60
C ALA A 147 14.73 21.62 1.12
N ALA A 148 15.77 20.83 0.81
CA ALA A 148 16.17 20.55 -0.56
C ALA A 148 15.14 19.66 -1.26
N THR A 149 14.66 18.63 -0.57
CA THR A 149 13.59 17.74 -1.06
C THR A 149 12.28 18.51 -1.26
N LEU A 150 11.90 19.38 -0.31
CA LEU A 150 10.72 20.23 -0.44
C LEU A 150 10.82 21.17 -1.62
N ALA A 151 11.97 21.81 -1.84
CA ALA A 151 12.18 22.69 -2.99
C ALA A 151 12.05 21.93 -4.31
N LEU A 152 12.59 20.70 -4.39
CA LEU A 152 12.46 19.84 -5.56
C LEU A 152 11.00 19.44 -5.81
N MET A 153 10.28 19.04 -4.76
CA MET A 153 8.87 18.65 -4.85
C MET A 153 7.98 19.80 -5.31
N ARG A 154 8.15 21.00 -4.70
CA ARG A 154 7.34 22.20 -5.00
C ARG A 154 7.68 22.85 -6.33
N GLY A 155 8.89 22.65 -6.85
CA GLY A 155 9.33 23.11 -8.15
C GLY A 155 9.13 22.07 -9.24
N ARG A 156 10.25 21.52 -9.70
CA ARG A 156 10.31 20.62 -10.87
C ARG A 156 9.32 19.45 -10.82
N ILE A 157 9.20 18.74 -9.68
CA ILE A 157 8.30 17.57 -9.60
C ILE A 157 6.84 18.01 -9.77
N ARG A 158 6.44 19.13 -9.15
CA ARG A 158 5.10 19.68 -9.31
C ARG A 158 4.78 20.04 -10.76
N GLU A 159 5.73 20.65 -11.47
CA GLU A 159 5.59 21.00 -12.88
C GLU A 159 5.41 19.75 -13.74
N GLU A 160 6.30 18.76 -13.59
CA GLU A 160 6.25 17.49 -14.33
C GLU A 160 4.93 16.70 -14.05
N ILE A 161 4.46 16.65 -12.80
CA ILE A 161 3.19 16.03 -12.44
C ILE A 161 2.01 16.82 -13.04
N GLY A 162 2.11 18.14 -13.08
CA GLY A 162 1.08 19.02 -13.62
C GLY A 162 0.77 18.79 -15.10
N GLU A 163 1.71 18.29 -15.89
CA GLU A 163 1.49 17.89 -17.28
C GLU A 163 0.46 16.77 -17.42
N THR A 164 0.44 15.83 -16.49
CA THR A 164 -0.44 14.66 -16.53
C THR A 164 -1.63 14.78 -15.56
N TYR A 165 -1.40 15.35 -14.38
CA TYR A 165 -2.37 15.47 -13.29
C TYR A 165 -2.52 16.92 -12.80
N PRO A 166 -3.05 17.84 -13.61
CA PRO A 166 -3.08 19.27 -13.27
C PRO A 166 -3.87 19.58 -11.99
N ASN A 167 -4.99 18.91 -11.77
CA ASN A 167 -5.80 19.10 -10.56
C ASN A 167 -5.08 18.64 -9.29
N PHE A 168 -4.29 17.58 -9.35
CA PHE A 168 -3.49 17.12 -8.23
C PHE A 168 -2.33 18.09 -7.95
N ALA A 169 -1.60 18.50 -8.98
CA ALA A 169 -0.52 19.48 -8.83
C ALA A 169 -0.99 20.85 -8.28
N ALA A 170 -2.22 21.26 -8.60
CA ALA A 170 -2.81 22.50 -8.08
C ALA A 170 -3.08 22.46 -6.57
N GLN A 171 -3.21 21.27 -5.96
CA GLN A 171 -3.40 21.11 -4.51
C GLN A 171 -2.08 21.25 -3.73
N TRP A 172 -0.94 21.18 -4.39
CA TRP A 172 0.36 21.40 -3.78
C TRP A 172 0.63 22.89 -3.65
N HIS A 173 0.26 23.45 -2.50
CA HIS A 173 0.50 24.86 -2.22
C HIS A 173 2.01 25.13 -2.11
N ALA A 174 2.42 26.25 -2.65
CA ALA A 174 3.81 26.72 -2.65
C ALA A 174 4.31 26.99 -1.22
#